data_270b8273cb9069066f57cea2bc015370
#
_entry.id   270b8273cb9069066f57cea2bc015370
#
_cell.length_a   1.000
_cell.length_b   1.000
_cell.length_c   1.000
_cell.angle_alpha   90.00
_cell.angle_beta   90.00
_cell.angle_gamma   90.00
#
_symmetry.space_group_name_H-M   'P 1'
#
loop_
_entity.id
_entity.type
_entity.pdbx_description
1 polymer ?
#
loop_
_entity_poly.entity_id
_entity_poly.type
_entity_poly.pdbx_seq_one_letter_code
_entity_poly.pdbx_strand_id
1 'polypeptide(L)'
;MEKQKNNLKIIADKKNARVILPNILTLIGVCIGLTSIRFALDGKFEFAIIAIIFAALIDGLDGRIARLIKGTSKVGKELDSLTDMISFGVAPAFIMYFWKLNTLGRFGWLVCLIYVICVALRLARFNVNSNQEPSWRDNFFEGVPSPAGGILVLTPLIISLTNFEYINICLLYTSDAADE
;
A
#
# COMPACT_ATOMS: atom_id res chain seq x y z
N MET A 1 44.57 -13.29 -16.86
CA MET A 1 43.96 -13.28 -15.53
C MET A 1 43.19 -12.01 -15.25
N GLU A 2 43.61 -10.83 -15.63
CA GLU A 2 42.97 -9.54 -15.36
C GLU A 2 41.62 -9.35 -16.08
N LYS A 3 41.48 -9.76 -17.34
CA LYS A 3 40.20 -9.75 -18.09
C LYS A 3 39.11 -10.62 -17.46
N GLN A 4 39.46 -11.74 -16.86
CA GLN A 4 38.52 -12.63 -16.18
C GLN A 4 38.04 -12.03 -14.86
N LYS A 5 38.93 -11.33 -14.14
CA LYS A 5 38.58 -10.61 -12.89
C LYS A 5 37.64 -9.41 -13.13
N ASN A 6 37.84 -8.69 -14.25
CA ASN A 6 36.98 -7.58 -14.67
C ASN A 6 35.60 -8.07 -15.10
N ASN A 7 35.51 -9.16 -15.86
CA ASN A 7 34.23 -9.75 -16.25
C ASN A 7 33.44 -10.26 -15.06
N LEU A 8 34.10 -10.86 -14.05
CA LEU A 8 33.44 -11.30 -12.82
C LEU A 8 32.93 -10.12 -11.97
N LYS A 9 33.67 -9.01 -11.91
CA LYS A 9 33.21 -7.78 -11.23
C LYS A 9 31.99 -7.18 -11.93
N ILE A 10 31.95 -7.09 -13.24
CA ILE A 10 30.83 -6.55 -14.02
C ILE A 10 29.59 -7.42 -13.87
N ILE A 11 29.73 -8.75 -13.80
CA ILE A 11 28.62 -9.69 -13.61
C ILE A 11 28.08 -9.59 -12.18
N ALA A 12 28.95 -9.46 -11.18
CA ALA A 12 28.57 -9.27 -9.79
C ALA A 12 27.85 -7.93 -9.57
N ASP A 13 28.33 -6.87 -10.21
CA ASP A 13 27.74 -5.52 -10.14
C ASP A 13 26.35 -5.47 -10.80
N LYS A 14 26.18 -6.11 -11.96
CA LYS A 14 24.88 -6.28 -12.62
C LYS A 14 23.90 -7.13 -11.79
N LYS A 15 24.38 -8.13 -11.07
CA LYS A 15 23.54 -8.97 -10.20
C LYS A 15 23.08 -8.20 -8.96
N ASN A 16 23.97 -7.39 -8.39
CA ASN A 16 23.62 -6.54 -7.25
C ASN A 16 22.63 -5.43 -7.65
N ALA A 17 22.83 -4.76 -8.79
CA ALA A 17 21.92 -3.74 -9.28
C ALA A 17 20.49 -4.28 -9.54
N ARG A 18 20.36 -5.52 -9.99
CA ARG A 18 19.05 -6.18 -10.21
C ARG A 18 18.27 -6.45 -8.93
N VAL A 19 18.95 -6.62 -7.81
CA VAL A 19 18.30 -6.84 -6.49
C VAL A 19 18.01 -5.50 -5.81
N ILE A 20 18.81 -4.49 -6.05
CA ILE A 20 18.70 -3.17 -5.41
C ILE A 20 17.49 -2.39 -5.97
N LEU A 21 17.23 -2.49 -7.27
CA LEU A 21 16.17 -1.71 -7.94
C LEU A 21 14.78 -1.94 -7.34
N PRO A 22 14.26 -3.19 -7.20
CA PRO A 22 12.96 -3.41 -6.57
C PRO A 22 12.94 -2.94 -5.12
N ASN A 23 14.01 -3.16 -4.34
CA ASN A 23 14.06 -2.72 -2.95
C ASN A 23 13.96 -1.19 -2.80
N ILE A 24 14.52 -0.42 -3.74
CA ILE A 24 14.38 1.05 -3.74
C ILE A 24 12.93 1.44 -4.01
N LEU A 25 12.25 0.79 -4.96
CA LEU A 25 10.84 1.07 -5.26
C LEU A 25 9.95 0.76 -4.05
N THR A 26 10.20 -0.35 -3.37
CA THR A 26 9.50 -0.73 -2.14
C THR A 26 9.70 0.35 -1.05
N LEU A 27 10.91 0.85 -0.85
CA LEU A 27 11.19 1.93 0.11
C LEU A 27 10.49 3.24 -0.26
N ILE A 28 10.39 3.56 -1.55
CA ILE A 28 9.61 4.73 -2.02
C ILE A 28 8.13 4.52 -1.67
N GLY A 29 7.59 3.31 -1.83
CA GLY A 29 6.23 2.96 -1.42
C GLY A 29 5.96 3.25 0.06
N VAL A 30 6.89 2.87 0.98
CA VAL A 30 6.80 3.20 2.41
C VAL A 30 6.77 4.71 2.62
N CYS A 31 7.65 5.46 1.97
CA CYS A 31 7.70 6.91 2.13
C CYS A 31 6.38 7.57 1.72
N ILE A 32 5.76 7.10 0.64
CA ILE A 32 4.46 7.59 0.18
C ILE A 32 3.35 7.19 1.16
N GLY A 33 3.34 5.92 1.64
CA GLY A 33 2.41 5.45 2.65
C GLY A 33 2.47 6.27 3.94
N LEU A 34 3.67 6.57 4.45
CA LEU A 34 3.85 7.45 5.61
C LEU A 34 3.44 8.89 5.32
N THR A 35 3.68 9.38 4.11
CA THR A 35 3.27 10.73 3.71
C THR A 35 1.74 10.85 3.67
N SER A 36 1.02 9.77 3.36
CA SER A 36 -0.45 9.75 3.41
C SER A 36 -0.99 10.01 4.82
N ILE A 37 -0.32 9.48 5.86
CA ILE A 37 -0.66 9.76 7.27
C ILE A 37 -0.45 11.26 7.57
N ARG A 38 0.61 11.84 7.05
CA ARG A 38 0.88 13.27 7.23
C ARG A 38 -0.23 14.13 6.60
N PHE A 39 -0.69 13.79 5.39
CA PHE A 39 -1.81 14.48 4.77
C PHE A 39 -3.11 14.34 5.59
N ALA A 40 -3.36 13.18 6.17
CA ALA A 40 -4.53 12.98 7.04
C ALA A 40 -4.45 13.82 8.32
N LEU A 41 -3.25 13.96 8.93
CA LEU A 41 -3.01 14.85 10.08
C LEU A 41 -3.28 16.32 9.73
N ASP A 42 -2.91 16.74 8.53
CA ASP A 42 -3.15 18.10 8.03
C ASP A 42 -4.63 18.31 7.57
N GLY A 43 -5.51 17.30 7.73
CA GLY A 43 -6.91 17.36 7.32
C GLY A 43 -7.16 17.22 5.81
N LYS A 44 -6.11 16.93 5.02
CA LYS A 44 -6.16 16.82 3.57
C LYS A 44 -6.43 15.35 3.16
N PHE A 45 -7.64 14.87 3.41
CA PHE A 45 -7.99 13.47 3.20
C PHE A 45 -7.96 13.02 1.74
N GLU A 46 -8.26 13.91 0.79
CA GLU A 46 -8.17 13.63 -0.65
C GLU A 46 -6.73 13.25 -1.06
N PHE A 47 -5.76 14.07 -0.65
CA PHE A 47 -4.34 13.79 -0.90
C PHE A 47 -3.85 12.53 -0.18
N ALA A 48 -4.40 12.22 1.01
CA ALA A 48 -4.10 11.01 1.73
C ALA A 48 -4.55 9.75 0.96
N ILE A 49 -5.76 9.76 0.39
CA ILE A 49 -6.28 8.67 -0.46
C ILE A 49 -5.45 8.53 -1.73
N ILE A 50 -5.17 9.63 -2.43
CA ILE A 50 -4.35 9.62 -3.65
C ILE A 50 -2.97 9.03 -3.36
N ALA A 51 -2.35 9.37 -2.23
CA ALA A 51 -1.06 8.82 -1.82
C ALA A 51 -1.13 7.31 -1.58
N ILE A 52 -2.19 6.78 -0.96
CA ILE A 52 -2.37 5.33 -0.78
C ILE A 52 -2.56 4.61 -2.12
N ILE A 53 -3.34 5.18 -3.05
CA ILE A 53 -3.51 4.62 -4.39
C ILE A 53 -2.17 4.60 -5.13
N PHE A 54 -1.38 5.67 -4.99
CA PHE A 54 -0.05 5.75 -5.62
C PHE A 54 0.93 4.74 -5.02
N ALA A 55 0.89 4.54 -3.69
CA ALA A 55 1.66 3.47 -3.02
C ALA A 55 1.26 2.09 -3.56
N ALA A 56 -0.03 1.81 -3.77
CA ALA A 56 -0.51 0.55 -4.32
C ALA A 56 -0.06 0.32 -5.78
N LEU A 57 0.03 1.39 -6.59
CA LEU A 57 0.56 1.29 -7.94
C LEU A 57 2.05 0.96 -7.95
N ILE A 58 2.84 1.58 -7.08
CA ILE A 58 4.28 1.32 -6.96
C ILE A 58 4.52 -0.10 -6.48
N ASP A 59 3.78 -0.57 -5.47
CA ASP A 59 3.84 -1.93 -4.97
C ASP A 59 3.53 -2.97 -6.08
N GLY A 60 2.49 -2.72 -6.89
CA GLY A 60 2.20 -3.57 -8.04
C GLY A 60 3.29 -3.56 -9.12
N LEU A 61 4.04 -2.46 -9.24
CA LEU A 61 5.15 -2.33 -10.18
C LEU A 61 6.41 -3.04 -9.69
N ASP A 62 6.81 -2.86 -8.43
CA ASP A 62 8.02 -3.48 -7.88
C ASP A 62 7.90 -5.00 -7.85
N GLY A 63 6.74 -5.55 -7.49
CA GLY A 63 6.46 -6.98 -7.57
C GLY A 63 6.52 -7.53 -9.00
N ARG A 64 6.11 -6.76 -10.02
CA ARG A 64 6.26 -7.15 -11.44
C ARG A 64 7.71 -7.08 -11.88
N ILE A 65 8.43 -6.01 -11.52
CA ILE A 65 9.83 -5.82 -11.84
C ILE A 65 10.68 -6.92 -11.21
N ALA A 66 10.47 -7.24 -9.93
CA ALA A 66 11.17 -8.31 -9.22
C ALA A 66 11.03 -9.66 -9.94
N ARG A 67 9.82 -10.00 -10.42
CA ARG A 67 9.54 -11.22 -11.19
C ARG A 67 10.21 -11.22 -12.57
N LEU A 68 10.19 -10.11 -13.29
CA LEU A 68 10.82 -9.98 -14.62
C LEU A 68 12.35 -10.11 -14.55
N ILE A 69 12.96 -9.55 -13.51
CA ILE A 69 14.43 -9.52 -13.38
C ILE A 69 14.96 -10.83 -12.75
N LYS A 70 14.06 -11.74 -12.28
CA LYS A 70 14.40 -12.95 -11.49
C LYS A 70 15.35 -12.63 -10.32
N GLY A 71 15.18 -11.45 -9.72
CA GLY A 71 16.05 -10.85 -8.72
C GLY A 71 15.44 -10.80 -7.32
N THR A 72 14.59 -11.77 -6.95
CA THR A 72 14.02 -11.83 -5.60
C THR A 72 15.07 -12.25 -4.58
N SER A 73 15.38 -11.35 -3.64
CA SER A 73 16.18 -11.70 -2.46
C SER A 73 15.25 -12.01 -1.27
N LYS A 74 15.73 -12.82 -0.33
CA LYS A 74 14.98 -13.07 0.93
C LYS A 74 14.68 -11.76 1.65
N VAL A 75 15.65 -10.85 1.69
CA VAL A 75 15.51 -9.52 2.30
C VAL A 75 14.46 -8.68 1.57
N GLY A 76 14.42 -8.72 0.23
CA GLY A 76 13.43 -7.99 -0.56
C GLY A 76 12.00 -8.45 -0.27
N LYS A 77 11.77 -9.76 -0.10
CA LYS A 77 10.46 -10.31 0.23
C LYS A 77 9.96 -9.89 1.62
N GLU A 78 10.86 -9.87 2.60
CA GLU A 78 10.51 -9.40 3.95
C GLU A 78 10.27 -7.88 3.96
N LEU A 79 11.07 -7.12 3.20
CA LEU A 79 10.90 -5.69 3.06
C LEU A 79 9.55 -5.34 2.42
N ASP A 80 9.14 -6.05 1.38
CA ASP A 80 7.85 -5.95 0.70
C ASP A 80 6.69 -6.14 1.70
N SER A 81 6.73 -7.20 2.49
CA SER A 81 5.72 -7.46 3.53
C SER A 81 5.65 -6.38 4.61
N LEU A 82 6.79 -5.82 5.01
CA LEU A 82 6.83 -4.71 5.97
C LEU A 82 6.25 -3.43 5.36
N THR A 83 6.53 -3.18 4.08
CA THR A 83 5.97 -2.06 3.33
C THR A 83 4.46 -2.17 3.21
N ASP A 84 3.96 -3.34 2.84
CA ASP A 84 2.54 -3.65 2.77
C ASP A 84 1.83 -3.37 4.10
N MET A 85 2.42 -3.84 5.21
CA MET A 85 1.87 -3.61 6.54
C MET A 85 1.75 -2.12 6.86
N ILE A 86 2.77 -1.33 6.54
CA ILE A 86 2.78 0.11 6.81
C ILE A 86 1.80 0.84 5.89
N SER A 87 1.90 0.62 4.57
CA SER A 87 1.16 1.38 3.56
C SER A 87 -0.31 1.00 3.48
N PHE A 88 -0.67 -0.27 3.73
CA PHE A 88 -2.05 -0.77 3.56
C PHE A 88 -2.67 -1.27 4.87
N GLY A 89 -1.88 -1.41 5.93
CA GLY A 89 -2.38 -1.71 7.29
C GLY A 89 -2.43 -0.46 8.14
N VAL A 90 -1.29 0.11 8.44
CA VAL A 90 -1.17 1.22 9.39
C VAL A 90 -1.72 2.52 8.81
N ALA A 91 -1.33 2.90 7.60
CA ALA A 91 -1.71 4.18 7.02
C ALA A 91 -3.23 4.33 6.84
N PRO A 92 -3.99 3.38 6.25
CA PRO A 92 -5.44 3.47 6.17
C PRO A 92 -6.13 3.53 7.54
N ALA A 93 -5.62 2.79 8.53
CA ALA A 93 -6.15 2.82 9.90
C ALA A 93 -6.04 4.23 10.50
N PHE A 94 -4.88 4.88 10.36
CA PHE A 94 -4.68 6.25 10.85
C PHE A 94 -5.50 7.28 10.09
N ILE A 95 -5.64 7.15 8.76
CA ILE A 95 -6.48 8.03 7.95
C ILE A 95 -7.93 7.97 8.45
N MET A 96 -8.47 6.75 8.65
CA MET A 96 -9.83 6.56 9.17
C MET A 96 -9.98 7.06 10.60
N TYR A 97 -8.95 6.89 11.43
CA TYR A 97 -8.94 7.40 12.79
C TYR A 97 -9.06 8.92 12.81
N PHE A 98 -8.24 9.64 12.05
CA PHE A 98 -8.25 11.09 11.99
C PHE A 98 -9.50 11.64 11.31
N TRP A 99 -10.07 10.92 10.32
CA TRP A 99 -11.28 11.35 9.63
C TRP A 99 -12.52 11.30 10.54
N LYS A 100 -12.81 10.18 11.15
CA LYS A 100 -14.08 9.99 11.89
C LYS A 100 -13.97 9.17 13.18
N LEU A 101 -13.11 8.16 13.24
CA LEU A 101 -13.06 7.22 14.36
C LEU A 101 -12.59 7.88 15.67
N ASN A 102 -11.89 9.00 15.60
CA ASN A 102 -11.51 9.80 16.75
C ASN A 102 -12.73 10.25 17.58
N THR A 103 -13.88 10.49 16.95
CA THR A 103 -15.13 10.87 17.66
C THR A 103 -15.65 9.77 18.58
N LEU A 104 -15.30 8.51 18.33
CA LEU A 104 -15.64 7.35 19.16
C LEU A 104 -14.68 7.17 20.35
N GLY A 105 -13.70 8.06 20.52
CA GLY A 105 -12.73 8.01 21.62
C GLY A 105 -11.95 6.70 21.65
N ARG A 106 -11.96 6.02 22.82
CA ARG A 106 -11.16 4.78 23.02
C ARG A 106 -11.60 3.63 22.11
N PHE A 107 -12.88 3.52 21.78
CA PHE A 107 -13.38 2.49 20.88
C PHE A 107 -12.88 2.65 19.45
N GLY A 108 -12.81 3.89 18.95
CA GLY A 108 -12.26 4.15 17.62
C GLY A 108 -10.80 3.72 17.50
N TRP A 109 -10.00 3.95 18.52
CA TRP A 109 -8.62 3.47 18.58
C TRP A 109 -8.52 1.95 18.57
N LEU A 110 -9.37 1.28 19.36
CA LEU A 110 -9.40 -0.17 19.44
C LEU A 110 -9.74 -0.81 18.08
N VAL A 111 -10.70 -0.25 17.34
CA VAL A 111 -11.03 -0.72 15.98
C VAL A 111 -9.83 -0.61 15.04
N CYS A 112 -9.09 0.51 15.08
CA CYS A 112 -7.87 0.68 14.30
C CYS A 112 -6.81 -0.37 14.65
N LEU A 113 -6.59 -0.65 15.94
CA LEU A 113 -5.64 -1.67 16.38
C LEU A 113 -6.03 -3.08 15.89
N ILE A 114 -7.31 -3.45 16.01
CA ILE A 114 -7.80 -4.75 15.53
C ILE A 114 -7.53 -4.88 14.03
N TYR A 115 -7.83 -3.85 13.24
CA TYR A 115 -7.57 -3.87 11.80
C TYR A 115 -6.08 -4.10 11.49
N VAL A 116 -5.18 -3.33 12.12
CA VAL A 116 -3.74 -3.47 11.91
C VAL A 116 -3.25 -4.87 12.30
N ILE A 117 -3.73 -5.42 13.42
CA ILE A 117 -3.40 -6.78 13.86
C ILE A 117 -3.87 -7.82 12.84
N CYS A 118 -5.09 -7.69 12.31
CA CYS A 118 -5.61 -8.59 11.28
C CYS A 118 -4.77 -8.56 10.01
N VAL A 119 -4.32 -7.38 9.56
CA VAL A 119 -3.43 -7.25 8.40
C VAL A 119 -2.08 -7.89 8.67
N ALA A 120 -1.49 -7.65 9.85
CA ALA A 120 -0.21 -8.26 10.26
C ALA A 120 -0.27 -9.79 10.28
N LEU A 121 -1.31 -10.37 10.90
CA LEU A 121 -1.52 -11.82 10.97
C LEU A 121 -1.72 -12.43 9.58
N ARG A 122 -2.42 -11.73 8.70
CA ARG A 122 -2.61 -12.16 7.32
C ARG A 122 -1.29 -12.21 6.55
N LEU A 123 -0.47 -11.14 6.62
CA LEU A 123 0.84 -11.09 5.97
C LEU A 123 1.78 -12.16 6.52
N ALA A 124 1.78 -12.37 7.85
CA ALA A 124 2.56 -13.42 8.47
C ALA A 124 2.19 -14.81 7.96
N ARG A 125 0.88 -15.13 7.85
CA ARG A 125 0.41 -16.39 7.26
C ARG A 125 0.87 -16.56 5.82
N PHE A 126 0.75 -15.51 5.01
CA PHE A 126 1.18 -15.55 3.61
C PHE A 126 2.67 -15.84 3.49
N ASN A 127 3.52 -15.22 4.32
CA ASN A 127 4.95 -15.45 4.33
C ASN A 127 5.34 -16.88 4.75
N VAL A 128 4.64 -17.45 5.72
CA VAL A 128 4.88 -18.83 6.15
C VAL A 128 4.49 -19.82 5.06
N ASN A 129 3.31 -19.65 4.45
CA ASN A 129 2.82 -20.55 3.40
C ASN A 129 3.67 -20.48 2.13
N SER A 130 4.21 -19.30 1.78
CA SER A 130 5.05 -19.14 0.60
C SER A 130 6.43 -19.81 0.68
N ASN A 131 6.82 -20.30 1.84
CA ASN A 131 8.05 -21.07 2.08
C ASN A 131 7.83 -22.61 2.09
N GLN A 132 6.58 -23.08 1.92
CA GLN A 132 6.25 -24.50 1.81
C GLN A 132 6.33 -24.97 0.36
N GLU A 133 6.41 -26.31 0.15
CA GLU A 133 6.43 -26.89 -1.20
C GLU A 133 5.13 -26.60 -1.93
N PRO A 134 5.19 -26.34 -3.27
CA PRO A 134 4.01 -25.98 -4.07
C PRO A 134 2.91 -27.06 -3.93
N SER A 135 1.77 -26.69 -3.39
CA SER A 135 0.57 -27.52 -3.27
C SER A 135 -0.46 -27.10 -4.33
N TRP A 136 -1.37 -28.02 -4.70
CA TRP A 136 -2.51 -27.70 -5.60
C TRP A 136 -3.36 -26.52 -5.10
N ARG A 137 -3.30 -26.19 -3.80
CA ARG A 137 -3.95 -25.02 -3.17
C ARG A 137 -3.35 -23.68 -3.59
N ASP A 138 -2.10 -23.64 -4.02
CA ASP A 138 -1.41 -22.40 -4.43
C ASP A 138 -1.98 -21.80 -5.72
N ASN A 139 -2.81 -22.55 -6.45
CA ASN A 139 -3.55 -22.06 -7.60
C ASN A 139 -4.80 -21.24 -7.23
N PHE A 140 -5.20 -21.22 -5.97
CA PHE A 140 -6.35 -20.46 -5.49
C PHE A 140 -5.89 -19.30 -4.62
N PHE A 141 -6.34 -18.10 -4.92
CA PHE A 141 -6.08 -16.91 -4.15
C PHE A 141 -6.83 -17.00 -2.80
N GLU A 142 -6.13 -17.19 -1.70
CA GLU A 142 -6.73 -17.16 -0.36
C GLU A 142 -6.75 -15.73 0.18
N GLY A 143 -7.89 -15.05 0.10
CA GLY A 143 -8.15 -13.76 0.72
C GLY A 143 -7.94 -12.53 -0.17
N VAL A 144 -8.18 -11.34 0.39
CA VAL A 144 -8.08 -10.05 -0.32
C VAL A 144 -6.63 -9.57 -0.33
N PRO A 145 -6.02 -9.15 -1.46
CA PRO A 145 -4.67 -8.57 -1.49
C PRO A 145 -4.52 -7.37 -0.53
N SER A 146 -3.33 -7.15 0.06
CA SER A 146 -3.09 -6.07 1.02
C SER A 146 -3.49 -4.68 0.49
N PRO A 147 -3.13 -4.30 -0.75
CA PRO A 147 -3.55 -3.02 -1.31
C PRO A 147 -5.07 -2.88 -1.45
N ALA A 148 -5.75 -3.95 -1.88
CA ALA A 148 -7.20 -3.95 -1.99
C ALA A 148 -7.89 -3.85 -0.61
N GLY A 149 -7.34 -4.48 0.41
CA GLY A 149 -7.82 -4.36 1.80
C GLY A 149 -7.70 -2.93 2.32
N GLY A 150 -6.58 -2.25 2.06
CA GLY A 150 -6.39 -0.85 2.43
C GLY A 150 -7.38 0.09 1.75
N ILE A 151 -7.63 -0.09 0.45
CA ILE A 151 -8.60 0.71 -0.30
C ILE A 151 -10.03 0.43 0.20
N LEU A 152 -10.36 -0.82 0.50
CA LEU A 152 -11.69 -1.21 0.99
C LEU A 152 -12.02 -0.53 2.34
N VAL A 153 -11.05 -0.41 3.23
CA VAL A 153 -11.21 0.31 4.51
C VAL A 153 -11.43 1.80 4.28
N LEU A 154 -10.83 2.39 3.26
CA LEU A 154 -11.01 3.80 2.91
C LEU A 154 -12.31 4.08 2.12
N THR A 155 -13.05 3.05 1.70
CA THR A 155 -14.29 3.21 0.92
C THR A 155 -15.30 4.18 1.55
N PRO A 156 -15.61 4.14 2.86
CA PRO A 156 -16.56 5.10 3.46
C PRO A 156 -16.09 6.55 3.32
N LEU A 157 -14.79 6.79 3.45
CA LEU A 157 -14.20 8.12 3.27
C LEU A 157 -14.29 8.55 1.80
N ILE A 158 -13.98 7.67 0.86
CA ILE A 158 -14.07 7.94 -0.59
C ILE A 158 -15.50 8.29 -0.97
N ILE A 159 -16.48 7.52 -0.52
CA ILE A 159 -17.91 7.79 -0.76
C ILE A 159 -18.33 9.14 -0.17
N SER A 160 -17.88 9.46 1.04
CA SER A 160 -18.19 10.73 1.69
C SER A 160 -17.66 11.93 0.90
N LEU A 161 -16.45 11.83 0.35
CA LEU A 161 -15.84 12.90 -0.46
C LEU A 161 -16.57 13.06 -1.81
N THR A 162 -16.87 11.95 -2.49
CA THR A 162 -17.57 11.98 -3.78
C THR A 162 -19.01 12.50 -3.66
N ASN A 163 -19.75 12.07 -2.64
CA ASN A 163 -21.11 12.58 -2.41
C ASN A 163 -21.14 14.08 -2.08
N PHE A 164 -20.12 14.59 -1.40
CA PHE A 164 -20.01 16.01 -1.09
C PHE A 164 -19.79 16.86 -2.36
N GLU A 165 -18.99 16.38 -3.30
CA GLU A 165 -18.82 17.05 -4.61
C GLU A 165 -20.09 17.03 -5.44
N TYR A 166 -20.79 15.89 -5.52
CA TYR A 166 -22.06 15.80 -6.26
C TYR A 166 -23.13 16.74 -5.70
N ILE A 167 -23.22 16.89 -4.38
CA ILE A 167 -24.16 17.81 -3.74
C ILE A 167 -23.80 19.26 -4.08
N ASN A 168 -22.53 19.64 -4.04
CA ASN A 168 -22.08 20.99 -4.40
C ASN A 168 -22.33 21.32 -5.88
N ILE A 169 -22.06 20.38 -6.78
CA ILE A 169 -22.36 20.54 -8.21
C ILE A 169 -23.87 20.68 -8.45
N CYS A 170 -24.70 19.88 -7.77
CA CYS A 170 -26.13 19.93 -7.88
C CYS A 170 -26.70 21.26 -7.34
N LEU A 171 -26.16 21.77 -6.22
CA LEU A 171 -26.53 23.06 -5.65
C LEU A 171 -26.11 24.24 -6.54
N LEU A 172 -24.93 24.20 -7.15
CA LEU A 172 -24.49 25.20 -8.13
C LEU A 172 -25.41 25.24 -9.34
N TYR A 173 -25.79 24.06 -9.87
CA TYR A 173 -26.65 23.96 -11.05
C TYR A 173 -28.10 24.42 -10.73
N THR A 174 -28.58 24.21 -9.51
CA THR A 174 -29.90 24.69 -9.09
C THR A 174 -29.92 26.21 -8.79
N SER A 175 -28.77 26.78 -8.36
CA SER A 175 -28.64 28.22 -8.13
C SER A 175 -28.63 28.99 -9.44
N ASP A 176 -27.89 28.52 -10.44
CA ASP A 176 -27.87 29.16 -11.78
C ASP A 176 -29.24 29.10 -12.50
N ALA A 177 -30.01 28.03 -12.26
CA ALA A 177 -31.35 27.87 -12.81
C ALA A 177 -32.44 28.73 -12.12
N ALA A 178 -32.14 29.33 -10.97
CA ALA A 178 -33.04 30.18 -10.21
C ALA A 178 -32.85 31.70 -10.53
N ASP A 179 -31.75 32.04 -11.21
CA ASP A 179 -31.41 33.40 -11.57
C ASP A 179 -31.80 33.77 -13.05
N GLU A 180 -32.41 32.82 -13.82
CA GLU A 180 -33.08 33.03 -15.09
C GLU A 180 -34.62 33.13 -14.93
#